data_c5886f9e6ef756e29edcbc3bcdf9b306
#
_entry.id   c5886f9e6ef756e29edcbc3bcdf9b306
#
_cell.length_a   1.000
_cell.length_b   1.000
_cell.length_c   1.000
_cell.angle_alpha   90.00
_cell.angle_beta   90.00
_cell.angle_gamma   90.00
#
_symmetry.space_group_name_H-M   'P 1'
#
loop_
_entity.id
_entity.type
_entity.pdbx_description
1 polymer ?
#
loop_
_entity_poly.entity_id
_entity_poly.type
_entity_poly.pdbx_seq_one_letter_code
_entity_poly.pdbx_strand_id
1 'polypeptide(L)'
;MKMKVCTFAVSGLMLTLTVCAAPFETKVVGTCAGDVRVACKDTRDWVFDVQRVDADGVDEIAVRLSAAKDAPPPRFEVLFEFPQIRMNHVWTDGSTDGNRLGPDWRSWQWSDIAHGQPLACLHDGDNRNRLTMACSEALRKVEWRIALREENCMVVGGFRFFCAPEAPVREYEVRIRLDGRDMFWSDAVQEAAAWIARAAKLMSCRVPEAAYNPLYSTWYQFHQNVSANEIEAECAIAAKMGMKTVILDDGWQTDNNNRGYAFCGDWNVSPRRFPDMAAHVRRVHELGMKYMVWYSVPFVGRNSKNRERFKGKYLFEYKQHGAWVLDPRFPEVRKFLVDTYVAAMKEWGLDGFKLDFIDSFRFNGKDPAVAEDYAGRDIRSLPDAVNRLMMDVYAALSAENPDVLIEFRQKYIGPAIRQFGNMMRATDCPGDMQLNRQRIANLRLTSGGAAVHADMLEWHPTDTPEGAALPILSSMFGVIQYSMMLRDLPESHREVIRHWLAFSQAHRDTLLKGHFRAYHPESQYPLLEAESEAERIIGVYAAGQVVPCGAFDRTVYVLNGVSGDSAVLDFADGTATAEVFDAAGKAAGTVKLCRGVQRVAVPRSGYLRIVPPADYCLCKRFGDGEVQP
;
A
#
# COMPACT_ATOMS: atom_id res chain seq x y z
N MET A 1 -14.52 -34.92 39.99
CA MET A 1 -13.47 -34.63 40.99
C MET A 1 -13.99 -33.48 41.86
N LYS A 2 -14.24 -33.75 43.14
CA LYS A 2 -14.95 -32.83 44.05
C LYS A 2 -14.00 -31.70 44.48
N MET A 3 -14.37 -30.46 44.23
CA MET A 3 -13.69 -29.29 44.78
C MET A 3 -14.16 -29.06 46.24
N LYS A 4 -13.19 -29.08 47.16
CA LYS A 4 -13.40 -28.69 48.56
C LYS A 4 -13.41 -27.15 48.66
N VAL A 5 -14.49 -26.63 49.17
CA VAL A 5 -14.58 -25.21 49.57
C VAL A 5 -14.04 -25.10 50.99
N CYS A 6 -12.99 -24.34 51.21
CA CYS A 6 -12.56 -23.91 52.53
C CYS A 6 -13.20 -22.55 52.87
N THR A 7 -14.07 -22.57 53.86
CA THR A 7 -14.69 -21.37 54.42
C THR A 7 -13.80 -20.86 55.54
N PHE A 8 -13.21 -19.68 55.42
CA PHE A 8 -12.65 -18.91 56.53
C PHE A 8 -13.60 -17.77 56.85
N ALA A 9 -14.20 -17.82 58.04
CA ALA A 9 -14.98 -16.71 58.59
C ALA A 9 -14.01 -15.71 59.25
N VAL A 10 -13.95 -14.51 58.74
CA VAL A 10 -13.39 -13.34 59.44
C VAL A 10 -14.49 -12.29 59.45
N SER A 11 -14.98 -11.98 60.65
CA SER A 11 -15.93 -10.89 60.91
C SER A 11 -15.23 -9.55 60.69
N GLY A 12 -15.62 -8.86 59.62
CA GLY A 12 -15.17 -7.52 59.28
C GLY A 12 -16.02 -6.99 58.14
N LEU A 13 -16.58 -5.84 58.30
CA LEU A 13 -17.46 -5.06 57.43
C LEU A 13 -17.29 -5.37 55.93
N MET A 14 -18.26 -6.04 55.34
CA MET A 14 -18.33 -6.23 53.89
C MET A 14 -18.74 -4.91 53.26
N LEU A 15 -17.75 -4.10 52.88
CA LEU A 15 -17.96 -3.07 51.85
C LEU A 15 -18.12 -3.82 50.51
N THR A 16 -19.35 -4.07 50.11
CA THR A 16 -19.67 -4.44 48.73
C THR A 16 -19.33 -3.24 47.85
N LEU A 17 -18.13 -3.19 47.33
CA LEU A 17 -17.82 -2.41 46.15
C LEU A 17 -18.62 -2.99 44.99
N THR A 18 -19.85 -2.52 44.81
CA THR A 18 -20.58 -2.68 43.58
C THR A 18 -19.81 -1.87 42.52
N VAL A 19 -18.89 -2.52 41.80
CA VAL A 19 -18.35 -1.95 40.56
C VAL A 19 -19.54 -1.91 39.61
N CYS A 20 -20.32 -0.82 39.66
CA CYS A 20 -21.26 -0.51 38.60
C CYS A 20 -20.42 -0.36 37.31
N ALA A 21 -20.51 -1.35 36.44
CA ALA A 21 -20.03 -1.18 35.08
C ALA A 21 -20.72 0.07 34.53
N ALA A 22 -19.95 1.09 34.11
CA ALA A 22 -20.54 2.30 33.54
C ALA A 22 -21.47 1.93 32.39
N PRO A 23 -22.72 2.46 32.35
CA PRO A 23 -23.66 2.10 31.32
C PRO A 23 -23.14 2.49 29.93
N PHE A 24 -23.38 1.62 28.95
CA PHE A 24 -23.18 1.99 27.54
C PHE A 24 -24.36 2.85 27.09
N GLU A 25 -24.08 4.05 26.59
CA GLU A 25 -25.04 4.78 25.78
C GLU A 25 -25.06 4.18 24.38
N THR A 26 -26.23 3.74 23.91
CA THR A 26 -26.38 3.05 22.63
C THR A 26 -27.37 3.79 21.74
N LYS A 27 -26.96 4.02 20.50
CA LYS A 27 -27.81 4.53 19.42
C LYS A 27 -27.86 3.49 18.30
N VAL A 28 -29.01 3.35 17.65
CA VAL A 28 -29.22 2.43 16.54
C VAL A 28 -29.60 3.22 15.30
N VAL A 29 -28.98 2.87 14.17
CA VAL A 29 -29.18 3.53 12.88
C VAL A 29 -29.42 2.46 11.81
N GLY A 30 -30.55 2.52 11.10
CA GLY A 30 -30.83 1.63 9.97
C GLY A 30 -29.99 1.97 8.77
N THR A 31 -29.41 0.98 8.08
CA THR A 31 -28.51 1.14 6.93
C THR A 31 -28.71 0.04 5.89
N CYS A 32 -28.01 0.11 4.76
CA CYS A 32 -27.95 -0.96 3.77
C CYS A 32 -27.38 -2.29 4.33
N ALA A 33 -26.62 -2.23 5.42
CA ALA A 33 -26.10 -3.39 6.16
C ALA A 33 -26.98 -3.79 7.35
N GLY A 34 -28.26 -3.39 7.37
CA GLY A 34 -29.16 -3.59 8.49
C GLY A 34 -28.98 -2.55 9.61
N ASP A 35 -29.36 -2.91 10.83
CA ASP A 35 -29.24 -2.02 11.99
C ASP A 35 -27.78 -1.94 12.46
N VAL A 36 -27.23 -0.74 12.42
CA VAL A 36 -25.91 -0.42 12.98
C VAL A 36 -26.07 0.08 14.41
N ARG A 37 -25.45 -0.60 15.34
CA ARG A 37 -25.40 -0.22 16.75
C ARG A 37 -24.12 0.56 17.04
N VAL A 38 -24.26 1.79 17.49
CA VAL A 38 -23.16 2.63 17.99
C VAL A 38 -23.25 2.70 19.51
N ALA A 39 -22.26 2.14 20.22
CA ALA A 39 -22.28 2.03 21.66
C ALA A 39 -21.02 2.70 22.26
N CYS A 40 -21.23 3.68 23.13
CA CYS A 40 -20.18 4.42 23.80
C CYS A 40 -20.17 4.09 25.30
N LYS A 41 -18.99 3.77 25.84
CA LYS A 41 -18.79 3.44 27.24
C LYS A 41 -18.43 4.70 28.01
N ASP A 42 -19.18 4.97 29.08
CA ASP A 42 -18.88 6.06 30.02
C ASP A 42 -18.89 7.47 29.38
N THR A 43 -20.10 7.93 29.05
CA THR A 43 -20.32 9.26 28.43
C THR A 43 -20.48 10.41 29.45
N ARG A 44 -20.15 10.22 30.75
CA ARG A 44 -20.47 11.20 31.84
C ARG A 44 -19.88 12.61 31.57
N ASP A 45 -18.69 12.69 30.98
CA ASP A 45 -18.02 13.95 30.67
C ASP A 45 -18.09 14.31 29.18
N TRP A 46 -18.86 13.55 28.39
CA TRP A 46 -18.90 13.62 26.95
C TRP A 46 -20.32 13.74 26.41
N VAL A 47 -20.50 14.61 25.43
CA VAL A 47 -21.66 14.60 24.55
C VAL A 47 -21.37 13.63 23.42
N PHE A 48 -22.23 12.63 23.27
CA PHE A 48 -22.11 11.58 22.25
C PHE A 48 -23.25 11.76 21.24
N ASP A 49 -22.91 12.08 19.98
CA ASP A 49 -23.87 12.24 18.89
C ASP A 49 -23.59 11.30 17.73
N VAL A 50 -24.66 10.84 17.08
CA VAL A 50 -24.61 9.93 15.92
C VAL A 50 -25.58 10.43 14.87
N GLN A 51 -25.08 10.72 13.68
CA GLN A 51 -25.88 11.16 12.54
C GLN A 51 -25.66 10.22 11.35
N ARG A 52 -26.73 9.94 10.60
CA ARG A 52 -26.66 9.20 9.34
C ARG A 52 -26.95 10.11 8.16
N VAL A 53 -26.18 9.93 7.08
CA VAL A 53 -26.47 10.46 5.76
C VAL A 53 -26.58 9.27 4.81
N ASP A 54 -27.68 9.19 4.08
CA ASP A 54 -27.93 8.15 3.07
C ASP A 54 -27.78 8.78 1.68
N ALA A 55 -27.08 8.09 0.79
CA ALA A 55 -26.90 8.49 -0.59
C ALA A 55 -26.89 7.24 -1.49
N ASP A 56 -28.03 6.87 -2.05
CA ASP A 56 -28.19 5.86 -3.11
C ASP A 56 -27.47 4.52 -2.84
N GLY A 57 -27.75 3.87 -1.70
CA GLY A 57 -27.15 2.59 -1.31
C GLY A 57 -25.79 2.72 -0.63
N VAL A 58 -25.37 3.94 -0.32
CA VAL A 58 -24.20 4.25 0.50
C VAL A 58 -24.63 4.98 1.76
N ASP A 59 -24.33 4.41 2.91
CA ASP A 59 -24.59 5.01 4.21
C ASP A 59 -23.31 5.61 4.80
N GLU A 60 -23.37 6.86 5.24
CA GLU A 60 -22.34 7.47 6.09
C GLU A 60 -22.87 7.71 7.48
N ILE A 61 -22.16 7.21 8.49
CA ILE A 61 -22.48 7.38 9.90
C ILE A 61 -21.39 8.25 10.52
N ALA A 62 -21.75 9.47 10.92
CA ALA A 62 -20.88 10.36 11.67
C ALA A 62 -21.06 10.13 13.16
N VAL A 63 -19.97 9.83 13.87
CA VAL A 63 -19.93 9.72 15.33
C VAL A 63 -19.12 10.88 15.87
N ARG A 64 -19.71 11.70 16.73
CA ARG A 64 -19.08 12.85 17.36
C ARG A 64 -19.06 12.71 18.87
N LEU A 65 -17.91 13.03 19.43
CA LEU A 65 -17.67 13.15 20.87
C LEU A 65 -17.19 14.57 21.14
N SER A 66 -17.79 15.23 22.14
CA SER A 66 -17.32 16.54 22.61
C SER A 66 -17.37 16.62 24.12
N ALA A 67 -16.36 17.26 24.72
CA ALA A 67 -16.25 17.48 26.15
C ALA A 67 -16.05 18.96 26.47
N ALA A 68 -16.43 19.38 27.68
CA ALA A 68 -16.24 20.77 28.12
C ALA A 68 -14.77 21.17 28.25
N LYS A 69 -13.88 20.21 28.48
CA LYS A 69 -12.42 20.35 28.58
C LYS A 69 -11.71 19.12 28.03
N ASP A 70 -10.41 19.21 27.79
CA ASP A 70 -9.59 18.06 27.39
C ASP A 70 -9.77 16.91 28.39
N ALA A 71 -10.16 15.74 27.88
CA ALA A 71 -10.36 14.53 28.66
C ALA A 71 -9.95 13.29 27.87
N PRO A 72 -9.56 12.18 28.52
CA PRO A 72 -9.36 10.92 27.84
C PRO A 72 -10.63 10.49 27.09
N PRO A 73 -10.54 10.21 25.76
CA PRO A 73 -11.73 9.85 24.99
C PRO A 73 -12.31 8.51 25.47
N PRO A 74 -13.65 8.38 25.54
CA PRO A 74 -14.29 7.14 25.94
C PRO A 74 -14.17 6.11 24.81
N ARG A 75 -14.03 4.84 25.18
CA ARG A 75 -14.12 3.74 24.22
C ARG A 75 -15.52 3.66 23.64
N PHE A 76 -15.61 3.56 22.32
CA PHE A 76 -16.86 3.26 21.63
C PHE A 76 -16.68 2.25 20.50
N GLU A 77 -17.80 1.69 20.05
CA GLU A 77 -17.81 0.72 18.96
C GLU A 77 -19.00 0.96 18.03
N VAL A 78 -18.78 0.71 16.76
CA VAL A 78 -19.78 0.73 15.69
C VAL A 78 -19.89 -0.68 15.17
N LEU A 79 -21.02 -1.35 15.40
CA LEU A 79 -21.22 -2.75 15.10
C LEU A 79 -22.47 -2.96 14.26
N PHE A 80 -22.38 -3.89 13.31
CA PHE A 80 -23.50 -4.31 12.48
C PHE A 80 -23.52 -5.83 12.29
N GLU A 81 -24.70 -6.35 12.00
CA GLU A 81 -24.87 -7.75 11.60
C GLU A 81 -25.99 -7.89 10.58
N PHE A 82 -25.80 -8.79 9.61
CA PHE A 82 -26.77 -9.10 8.57
C PHE A 82 -26.60 -10.52 8.04
N PRO A 83 -27.64 -11.13 7.41
CA PRO A 83 -27.55 -12.48 6.87
C PRO A 83 -26.46 -12.63 5.80
N GLN A 84 -25.66 -13.70 5.87
CA GLN A 84 -24.70 -14.04 4.85
C GLN A 84 -25.43 -14.59 3.61
N ILE A 85 -25.58 -13.76 2.57
CA ILE A 85 -26.20 -14.14 1.29
C ILE A 85 -25.27 -13.79 0.17
N ARG A 86 -24.71 -14.81 -0.54
CA ARG A 86 -23.77 -14.65 -1.65
C ARG A 86 -22.52 -13.83 -1.29
N MET A 87 -22.02 -13.95 -0.07
CA MET A 87 -20.84 -13.25 0.43
C MET A 87 -19.83 -14.28 0.90
N ASN A 88 -18.89 -14.66 0.04
CA ASN A 88 -17.99 -15.77 0.30
C ASN A 88 -16.59 -15.30 0.65
N HIS A 89 -16.22 -14.11 0.20
CA HIS A 89 -14.87 -13.61 0.23
C HIS A 89 -14.81 -12.21 0.86
N VAL A 90 -13.70 -11.92 1.52
CA VAL A 90 -13.42 -10.60 2.07
C VAL A 90 -12.04 -10.13 1.58
N TRP A 91 -12.02 -9.00 0.92
CA TRP A 91 -10.79 -8.34 0.54
C TRP A 91 -10.39 -7.30 1.59
N THR A 92 -9.09 -7.23 1.87
CA THR A 92 -8.42 -6.18 2.64
C THR A 92 -7.08 -5.85 1.99
N ASP A 93 -6.50 -4.70 2.30
CA ASP A 93 -5.21 -4.26 1.75
C ASP A 93 -4.02 -5.19 2.05
N GLY A 94 -4.12 -5.99 3.12
CA GLY A 94 -3.13 -6.99 3.52
C GLY A 94 -3.44 -8.41 3.06
N SER A 95 -4.57 -8.65 2.38
CA SER A 95 -4.97 -10.00 1.97
C SER A 95 -4.13 -10.49 0.79
N THR A 96 -3.47 -11.62 0.98
CA THR A 96 -2.71 -12.31 -0.06
C THR A 96 -3.09 -13.78 -0.20
N ASP A 97 -3.79 -14.35 0.79
CA ASP A 97 -4.17 -15.77 0.83
C ASP A 97 -5.68 -15.96 0.91
N GLY A 98 -6.27 -16.38 -0.20
CA GLY A 98 -7.62 -16.96 -0.29
C GLY A 98 -8.79 -16.08 0.12
N ASN A 99 -8.57 -14.89 0.63
CA ASN A 99 -9.59 -13.85 0.96
C ASN A 99 -10.89 -14.41 1.58
N ARG A 100 -10.78 -15.36 2.52
CA ARG A 100 -11.94 -16.05 3.10
C ARG A 100 -12.57 -15.25 4.22
N LEU A 101 -13.90 -15.23 4.24
CA LEU A 101 -14.65 -14.77 5.40
C LEU A 101 -14.39 -15.73 6.57
N GLY A 102 -13.65 -15.26 7.58
CA GLY A 102 -13.29 -16.06 8.75
C GLY A 102 -14.34 -15.99 9.85
N PRO A 103 -14.28 -16.90 10.86
CA PRO A 103 -15.21 -16.91 11.99
C PRO A 103 -15.01 -15.72 12.94
N ASP A 104 -16.05 -15.33 13.65
CA ASP A 104 -16.09 -14.12 14.46
C ASP A 104 -15.28 -14.19 15.77
N TRP A 105 -14.84 -15.38 16.19
CA TRP A 105 -13.96 -15.58 17.35
C TRP A 105 -12.49 -15.28 17.06
N ARG A 106 -12.10 -14.98 15.80
CA ARG A 106 -10.74 -14.51 15.44
C ARG A 106 -10.49 -13.09 15.95
N SER A 107 -9.21 -12.75 16.07
CA SER A 107 -8.78 -11.42 16.53
C SER A 107 -9.28 -10.31 15.59
N TRP A 108 -9.55 -9.16 16.16
CA TRP A 108 -9.77 -7.93 15.43
C TRP A 108 -8.48 -7.54 14.67
N GLN A 109 -8.64 -7.08 13.45
CA GLN A 109 -7.58 -6.41 12.71
C GLN A 109 -7.49 -4.96 13.21
N TRP A 110 -6.44 -4.26 12.81
CA TRP A 110 -6.27 -2.87 13.18
C TRP A 110 -5.49 -2.12 12.10
N SER A 111 -5.68 -0.80 12.05
CA SER A 111 -4.92 0.14 11.22
C SER A 111 -4.61 1.40 12.02
N ASP A 112 -3.57 2.11 11.62
CA ASP A 112 -3.19 3.43 12.10
C ASP A 112 -2.40 4.18 11.01
N ILE A 113 -1.79 5.32 11.35
CA ILE A 113 -1.00 6.11 10.40
C ILE A 113 0.09 5.31 9.68
N ALA A 114 0.64 4.27 10.32
CA ALA A 114 1.77 3.50 9.82
C ALA A 114 1.41 2.05 9.41
N HIS A 115 0.15 1.64 9.56
CA HIS A 115 -0.28 0.27 9.28
C HIS A 115 -1.62 0.22 8.58
N GLY A 116 -1.64 -0.36 7.38
CA GLY A 116 -2.84 -0.78 6.68
C GLY A 116 -3.90 0.31 6.50
N GLN A 117 -5.08 -0.11 6.15
CA GLN A 117 -6.23 0.78 5.96
C GLN A 117 -7.47 0.22 6.67
N PRO A 118 -8.32 1.09 7.27
CA PRO A 118 -9.57 0.66 7.88
C PRO A 118 -10.65 0.46 6.81
N LEU A 119 -10.43 -0.50 5.93
CA LEU A 119 -11.20 -0.76 4.71
C LEU A 119 -11.29 -2.27 4.46
N ALA A 120 -12.49 -2.77 4.22
CA ALA A 120 -12.72 -4.14 3.78
C ALA A 120 -13.88 -4.19 2.79
N CYS A 121 -13.83 -5.14 1.85
CA CYS A 121 -14.88 -5.39 0.88
C CYS A 121 -15.31 -6.86 0.93
N LEU A 122 -16.58 -7.10 1.22
CA LEU A 122 -17.24 -8.37 0.97
C LEU A 122 -17.65 -8.45 -0.50
N HIS A 123 -17.26 -9.51 -1.17
CA HIS A 123 -17.58 -9.74 -2.56
C HIS A 123 -17.98 -11.19 -2.83
N ASP A 124 -18.59 -11.44 -3.97
CA ASP A 124 -18.93 -12.77 -4.44
C ASP A 124 -17.95 -13.29 -5.51
N GLY A 125 -18.18 -14.52 -5.98
CA GLY A 125 -17.39 -15.14 -7.03
C GLY A 125 -17.57 -14.52 -8.43
N ASP A 126 -18.53 -13.60 -8.60
CA ASP A 126 -18.79 -12.88 -9.85
C ASP A 126 -18.14 -11.49 -9.89
N ASN A 127 -17.21 -11.24 -8.99
CA ASN A 127 -16.54 -9.92 -8.79
C ASN A 127 -17.50 -8.78 -8.42
N ARG A 128 -18.64 -9.09 -7.78
CA ARG A 128 -19.61 -8.08 -7.35
C ARG A 128 -19.38 -7.68 -5.89
N ASN A 129 -19.38 -6.39 -5.64
CA ASN A 129 -19.45 -5.83 -4.28
C ASN A 129 -20.76 -6.28 -3.61
N ARG A 130 -20.68 -6.71 -2.36
CA ARG A 130 -21.83 -7.03 -1.51
C ARG A 130 -21.91 -6.12 -0.29
N LEU A 131 -20.77 -5.72 0.23
CA LEU A 131 -20.63 -4.65 1.21
C LEU A 131 -19.18 -4.19 1.26
N THR A 132 -18.94 -2.92 0.99
CA THR A 132 -17.66 -2.28 1.31
C THR A 132 -17.81 -1.42 2.55
N MET A 133 -17.02 -1.69 3.58
CA MET A 133 -16.96 -0.88 4.80
C MET A 133 -15.66 -0.11 4.89
N ALA A 134 -15.74 1.15 5.32
CA ALA A 134 -14.57 2.02 5.49
C ALA A 134 -14.75 2.97 6.67
N CYS A 135 -13.61 3.42 7.24
CA CYS A 135 -13.57 4.37 8.35
C CYS A 135 -12.64 5.54 8.01
N SER A 136 -13.03 6.75 8.38
CA SER A 136 -12.23 7.97 8.14
C SER A 136 -11.08 8.18 9.14
N GLU A 137 -10.92 7.35 10.18
CA GLU A 137 -9.77 7.44 11.08
C GLU A 137 -8.51 6.95 10.37
N ALA A 138 -7.59 7.84 10.08
CA ALA A 138 -6.39 7.57 9.30
C ALA A 138 -5.09 7.74 10.11
N LEU A 139 -5.18 8.23 11.35
CA LEU A 139 -4.02 8.52 12.20
C LEU A 139 -3.97 7.61 13.42
N ARG A 140 -5.05 7.59 14.21
CA ARG A 140 -5.11 6.82 15.46
C ARG A 140 -5.42 5.37 15.18
N LYS A 141 -5.03 4.51 16.12
CA LYS A 141 -5.36 3.09 16.03
C LYS A 141 -6.86 2.88 16.08
N VAL A 142 -7.40 2.29 15.01
CA VAL A 142 -8.76 1.76 14.93
C VAL A 142 -8.70 0.25 14.79
N GLU A 143 -9.46 -0.47 15.61
CA GLU A 143 -9.66 -1.90 15.44
C GLU A 143 -10.91 -2.14 14.59
N TRP A 144 -10.83 -3.07 13.64
CA TRP A 144 -11.94 -3.38 12.77
C TRP A 144 -12.03 -4.88 12.48
N ARG A 145 -13.23 -5.34 12.16
CA ARG A 145 -13.49 -6.73 11.84
C ARG A 145 -14.64 -6.85 10.87
N ILE A 146 -14.57 -7.87 10.01
CA ILE A 146 -15.68 -8.43 9.28
C ILE A 146 -15.52 -9.97 9.32
N ALA A 147 -16.55 -10.69 9.73
CA ALA A 147 -16.45 -12.10 10.06
C ALA A 147 -17.81 -12.80 9.97
N LEU A 148 -17.79 -14.13 9.95
CA LEU A 148 -18.98 -14.98 9.99
C LEU A 148 -19.25 -15.45 11.42
N ARG A 149 -20.48 -15.26 11.89
CA ARG A 149 -21.00 -15.96 13.07
C ARG A 149 -21.59 -17.29 12.63
N GLU A 150 -20.93 -18.37 13.02
CA GLU A 150 -21.19 -19.71 12.52
C GLU A 150 -22.59 -20.22 12.97
N GLU A 151 -23.03 -19.87 14.19
CA GLU A 151 -24.26 -20.39 14.81
C GLU A 151 -25.53 -20.00 14.05
N ASN A 152 -25.51 -18.92 13.30
CA ASN A 152 -26.70 -18.39 12.62
C ASN A 152 -26.44 -17.84 11.22
N CYS A 153 -25.25 -18.10 10.65
CA CYS A 153 -24.85 -17.63 9.33
C CYS A 153 -25.01 -16.11 9.14
N MET A 154 -24.68 -15.34 10.19
CA MET A 154 -24.70 -13.88 10.12
C MET A 154 -23.29 -13.35 9.87
N VAL A 155 -23.16 -12.41 8.93
CA VAL A 155 -21.97 -11.56 8.86
C VAL A 155 -22.02 -10.56 10.00
N VAL A 156 -20.94 -10.49 10.77
CA VAL A 156 -20.75 -9.52 11.84
C VAL A 156 -19.55 -8.65 11.55
N GLY A 157 -19.72 -7.34 11.67
CA GLY A 157 -18.66 -6.40 11.35
C GLY A 157 -18.67 -5.16 12.23
N GLY A 158 -17.65 -4.33 12.08
CA GLY A 158 -17.61 -3.04 12.73
C GLY A 158 -16.23 -2.55 13.09
N PHE A 159 -16.22 -1.44 13.82
CA PHE A 159 -15.05 -0.70 14.25
C PHE A 159 -15.06 -0.46 15.75
N ARG A 160 -13.87 -0.43 16.36
CA ARG A 160 -13.65 -0.10 17.77
C ARG A 160 -12.60 0.99 17.88
N PHE A 161 -12.92 1.96 18.72
CA PHE A 161 -12.10 3.15 18.92
C PHE A 161 -11.68 3.27 20.38
N PHE A 162 -10.48 3.81 20.58
CA PHE A 162 -9.91 4.05 21.92
C PHE A 162 -9.88 2.78 22.80
N CYS A 163 -9.50 1.64 22.19
CA CYS A 163 -9.33 0.38 22.91
C CYS A 163 -8.11 0.39 23.85
N ALA A 164 -7.14 1.28 23.61
CA ALA A 164 -6.01 1.59 24.48
C ALA A 164 -6.14 3.03 24.98
N PRO A 165 -5.47 3.39 26.09
CA PRO A 165 -5.41 4.78 26.56
C PRO A 165 -4.87 5.69 25.46
N GLU A 166 -5.52 6.83 25.26
CA GLU A 166 -5.14 7.83 24.26
C GLU A 166 -4.94 9.19 24.96
N ALA A 167 -4.20 10.09 24.35
CA ALA A 167 -4.01 11.44 24.82
C ALA A 167 -5.37 12.17 24.99
N PRO A 168 -5.53 13.02 26.03
CA PRO A 168 -6.74 13.79 26.19
C PRO A 168 -7.07 14.65 24.97
N VAL A 169 -8.33 14.63 24.59
CA VAL A 169 -8.89 15.45 23.50
C VAL A 169 -10.15 16.16 23.95
N ARG A 170 -10.54 17.23 23.29
CA ARG A 170 -11.77 17.96 23.57
C ARG A 170 -12.90 17.56 22.62
N GLU A 171 -12.54 17.26 21.39
CA GLU A 171 -13.46 16.88 20.32
C GLU A 171 -12.87 15.72 19.51
N TYR A 172 -13.75 14.84 19.06
CA TYR A 172 -13.40 13.77 18.13
C TYR A 172 -14.57 13.51 17.21
N GLU A 173 -14.31 13.44 15.91
CA GLU A 173 -15.28 13.04 14.90
C GLU A 173 -14.69 11.95 14.01
N VAL A 174 -15.47 10.93 13.76
CA VAL A 174 -15.15 9.89 12.79
C VAL A 174 -16.39 9.57 11.96
N ARG A 175 -16.17 9.20 10.71
CA ARG A 175 -17.22 8.77 9.78
C ARG A 175 -16.96 7.33 9.37
N ILE A 176 -18.04 6.55 9.31
CA ILE A 176 -18.07 5.18 8.81
C ILE A 176 -18.87 5.17 7.51
N ARG A 177 -18.33 4.55 6.47
CA ARG A 177 -19.00 4.32 5.19
C ARG A 177 -19.37 2.86 5.07
N LEU A 178 -20.62 2.58 4.72
CA LEU A 178 -21.13 1.27 4.33
C LEU A 178 -21.70 1.39 2.92
N ASP A 179 -21.19 0.61 1.96
CA ASP A 179 -21.58 0.67 0.57
C ASP A 179 -22.09 -0.69 0.09
N GLY A 180 -23.42 -0.80 -0.01
CA GLY A 180 -24.11 -2.02 -0.45
C GLY A 180 -24.46 -2.05 -1.93
N ARG A 181 -23.97 -1.13 -2.76
CA ARG A 181 -24.28 -1.08 -4.20
C ARG A 181 -23.76 -2.32 -4.93
N ASP A 182 -24.56 -2.85 -5.84
CA ASP A 182 -24.17 -3.95 -6.71
C ASP A 182 -23.31 -3.45 -7.87
N MET A 183 -22.01 -3.31 -7.64
CA MET A 183 -21.01 -2.83 -8.59
C MET A 183 -19.78 -3.74 -8.60
N PHE A 184 -18.83 -3.51 -9.49
CA PHE A 184 -17.58 -4.26 -9.50
C PHE A 184 -16.81 -4.02 -8.20
N TRP A 185 -16.34 -5.07 -7.54
CA TRP A 185 -15.77 -4.97 -6.18
C TRP A 185 -14.55 -4.03 -6.12
N SER A 186 -13.64 -4.08 -7.12
CA SER A 186 -12.44 -3.24 -7.09
C SER A 186 -12.76 -1.76 -7.30
N ASP A 187 -13.84 -1.43 -8.02
CA ASP A 187 -14.32 -0.05 -8.16
C ASP A 187 -14.87 0.45 -6.82
N ALA A 188 -15.63 -0.38 -6.09
CA ALA A 188 -16.14 -0.06 -4.75
C ALA A 188 -14.99 0.22 -3.75
N VAL A 189 -13.92 -0.58 -3.80
CA VAL A 189 -12.72 -0.39 -2.98
C VAL A 189 -12.01 0.93 -3.31
N GLN A 190 -11.81 1.24 -4.59
CA GLN A 190 -11.17 2.49 -5.02
C GLN A 190 -11.99 3.72 -4.59
N GLU A 191 -13.32 3.68 -4.73
CA GLU A 191 -14.20 4.74 -4.26
C GLU A 191 -14.12 4.92 -2.74
N ALA A 192 -14.09 3.82 -1.98
CA ALA A 192 -13.97 3.87 -0.52
C ALA A 192 -12.61 4.42 -0.08
N ALA A 193 -11.51 4.04 -0.72
CA ALA A 193 -10.18 4.58 -0.44
C ALA A 193 -10.10 6.09 -0.75
N ALA A 194 -10.71 6.54 -1.84
CA ALA A 194 -10.83 7.96 -2.16
C ALA A 194 -11.72 8.70 -1.15
N TRP A 195 -12.81 8.07 -0.70
CA TRP A 195 -13.69 8.63 0.33
C TRP A 195 -12.96 8.81 1.66
N ILE A 196 -12.15 7.84 2.12
CA ILE A 196 -11.37 7.97 3.36
C ILE A 196 -10.51 9.24 3.30
N ALA A 197 -9.78 9.45 2.21
CA ALA A 197 -8.93 10.64 2.05
C ALA A 197 -9.74 11.95 2.16
N ARG A 198 -10.91 12.02 1.51
CA ARG A 198 -11.79 13.20 1.59
C ARG A 198 -12.38 13.40 2.98
N ALA A 199 -12.93 12.33 3.58
CA ALA A 199 -13.59 12.39 4.88
C ALA A 199 -12.61 12.75 6.01
N ALA A 200 -11.37 12.25 5.93
CA ALA A 200 -10.28 12.60 6.85
C ALA A 200 -9.56 13.91 6.48
N LYS A 201 -9.99 14.60 5.40
CA LYS A 201 -9.39 15.86 4.92
C LYS A 201 -7.89 15.76 4.64
N LEU A 202 -7.44 14.63 4.12
CA LEU A 202 -6.05 14.39 3.77
C LEU A 202 -5.74 14.96 2.38
N MET A 203 -4.64 15.70 2.29
CA MET A 203 -4.15 16.23 1.02
C MET A 203 -2.95 15.42 0.56
N SER A 204 -3.07 14.72 -0.58
CA SER A 204 -1.93 14.02 -1.15
C SER A 204 -0.84 15.00 -1.56
N CYS A 205 0.42 14.61 -1.33
CA CYS A 205 1.56 15.37 -1.84
C CYS A 205 1.66 15.30 -3.37
N ARG A 206 2.48 16.16 -3.95
CA ARG A 206 2.76 16.14 -5.39
C ARG A 206 3.42 14.83 -5.78
N VAL A 207 2.98 14.23 -6.90
CA VAL A 207 3.59 13.05 -7.52
C VAL A 207 4.32 13.50 -8.78
N PRO A 208 5.65 13.62 -8.76
CA PRO A 208 6.42 13.96 -9.94
C PRO A 208 6.36 12.88 -11.01
N GLU A 209 6.48 13.24 -12.29
CA GLU A 209 6.54 12.26 -13.39
C GLU A 209 7.68 11.24 -13.22
N ALA A 210 8.77 11.65 -12.58
CA ALA A 210 9.89 10.78 -12.28
C ALA A 210 9.54 9.63 -11.30
N ALA A 211 8.49 9.77 -10.49
CA ALA A 211 8.01 8.71 -9.61
C ALA A 211 7.50 7.48 -10.38
N TYR A 212 7.12 7.64 -11.65
CA TYR A 212 6.65 6.57 -12.51
C TYR A 212 7.75 5.96 -13.40
N ASN A 213 9.01 6.30 -13.16
CA ASN A 213 10.14 5.77 -13.93
C ASN A 213 10.62 4.44 -13.35
N PRO A 214 10.92 3.45 -14.20
CA PRO A 214 11.52 2.20 -13.74
C PRO A 214 12.89 2.46 -13.11
N LEU A 215 13.21 1.69 -12.07
CA LEU A 215 14.39 1.97 -11.27
C LEU A 215 15.23 0.72 -10.95
N TYR A 216 16.47 0.97 -10.56
CA TYR A 216 17.39 0.02 -9.97
C TYR A 216 17.50 0.24 -8.47
N SER A 217 17.39 -0.83 -7.68
CA SER A 217 17.57 -0.79 -6.23
C SER A 217 18.70 -1.72 -5.82
N THR A 218 19.48 -1.34 -4.82
CA THR A 218 20.68 -2.11 -4.45
C THR A 218 20.40 -3.21 -3.44
N TRP A 219 19.18 -3.28 -2.85
CA TRP A 219 18.95 -4.07 -1.65
C TRP A 219 19.14 -5.58 -1.83
N TYR A 220 18.46 -6.24 -2.75
CA TYR A 220 18.58 -7.69 -2.87
C TYR A 220 19.96 -8.13 -3.38
N GLN A 221 20.50 -7.41 -4.37
CA GLN A 221 21.79 -7.78 -4.97
C GLN A 221 22.96 -7.57 -4.01
N PHE A 222 22.98 -6.47 -3.28
CA PHE A 222 24.15 -6.08 -2.49
C PHE A 222 23.91 -6.19 -0.97
N HIS A 223 22.66 -6.12 -0.51
CA HIS A 223 22.37 -5.84 0.89
C HIS A 223 23.23 -4.66 1.37
N GLN A 224 23.92 -4.82 2.50
CA GLN A 224 24.82 -3.80 3.04
C GLN A 224 26.24 -3.80 2.40
N ASN A 225 26.48 -4.59 1.34
CA ASN A 225 27.81 -4.68 0.72
C ASN A 225 27.93 -3.77 -0.52
N VAL A 226 27.52 -2.52 -0.40
CA VAL A 226 27.54 -1.51 -1.46
C VAL A 226 28.89 -0.78 -1.54
N SER A 227 29.26 -0.29 -2.72
CA SER A 227 30.37 0.63 -2.94
C SER A 227 30.14 1.53 -4.16
N ALA A 228 30.76 2.70 -4.20
CA ALA A 228 30.60 3.66 -5.28
C ALA A 228 30.90 3.04 -6.66
N ASN A 229 32.02 2.33 -6.79
CA ASN A 229 32.43 1.75 -8.07
C ASN A 229 31.44 0.68 -8.57
N GLU A 230 30.95 -0.19 -7.70
CA GLU A 230 30.01 -1.24 -8.06
C GLU A 230 28.67 -0.63 -8.51
N ILE A 231 28.16 0.36 -7.76
CA ILE A 231 26.90 1.00 -8.09
C ILE A 231 26.99 1.82 -9.38
N GLU A 232 28.08 2.55 -9.60
CA GLU A 232 28.28 3.29 -10.86
C GLU A 232 28.35 2.35 -12.08
N ALA A 233 29.02 1.19 -11.94
CA ALA A 233 29.09 0.19 -13.00
C ALA A 233 27.71 -0.37 -13.34
N GLU A 234 26.90 -0.71 -12.35
CA GLU A 234 25.52 -1.21 -12.55
C GLU A 234 24.60 -0.11 -13.10
N CYS A 235 24.71 1.14 -12.60
CA CYS A 235 23.94 2.27 -13.11
C CYS A 235 24.24 2.56 -14.58
N ALA A 236 25.50 2.42 -15.03
CA ALA A 236 25.87 2.59 -16.45
C ALA A 236 25.19 1.56 -17.37
N ILE A 237 24.94 0.35 -16.87
CA ILE A 237 24.18 -0.68 -17.60
C ILE A 237 22.68 -0.40 -17.50
N ALA A 238 22.17 -0.13 -16.31
CA ALA A 238 20.77 0.16 -16.03
C ALA A 238 20.23 1.33 -16.88
N ALA A 239 20.99 2.42 -16.97
CA ALA A 239 20.65 3.59 -17.79
C ALA A 239 20.52 3.23 -19.29
N LYS A 240 21.43 2.42 -19.83
CA LYS A 240 21.38 1.93 -21.22
C LYS A 240 20.19 1.01 -21.48
N MET A 241 19.69 0.33 -20.45
CA MET A 241 18.50 -0.52 -20.55
C MET A 241 17.20 0.27 -20.43
N GLY A 242 17.23 1.53 -20.00
CA GLY A 242 16.03 2.39 -19.88
C GLY A 242 15.62 2.70 -18.46
N MET A 243 16.34 2.25 -17.44
CA MET A 243 16.09 2.63 -16.06
C MET A 243 16.51 4.09 -15.83
N LYS A 244 15.74 4.84 -15.03
CA LYS A 244 15.87 6.29 -14.87
C LYS A 244 16.13 6.75 -13.45
N THR A 245 16.12 5.84 -12.50
CA THR A 245 16.31 6.14 -11.07
C THR A 245 17.11 5.01 -10.42
N VAL A 246 17.94 5.35 -9.43
CA VAL A 246 18.57 4.37 -8.55
C VAL A 246 18.21 4.66 -7.10
N ILE A 247 17.97 3.60 -6.31
CA ILE A 247 17.88 3.66 -4.85
C ILE A 247 19.12 2.99 -4.28
N LEU A 248 19.98 3.79 -3.63
CA LEU A 248 21.02 3.27 -2.75
C LEU A 248 20.39 2.90 -1.41
N ASP A 249 20.21 1.60 -1.19
CA ASP A 249 19.61 1.06 0.02
C ASP A 249 20.60 1.01 1.20
N ASP A 250 20.24 0.35 2.31
CA ASP A 250 21.07 0.23 3.52
C ASP A 250 22.51 -0.24 3.24
N GLY A 251 23.47 0.28 4.00
CA GLY A 251 24.88 -0.12 3.95
C GLY A 251 25.86 1.00 3.61
N TRP A 252 25.41 2.14 3.08
CA TRP A 252 26.27 3.27 2.73
C TRP A 252 26.90 3.96 3.95
N GLN A 253 26.27 3.84 5.11
CA GLN A 253 26.66 4.49 6.39
C GLN A 253 27.53 3.58 7.28
N THR A 254 27.87 2.37 6.84
CA THR A 254 28.62 1.42 7.68
C THR A 254 29.51 0.51 6.85
N ASP A 255 30.63 0.08 7.43
CA ASP A 255 31.49 -0.98 6.88
C ASP A 255 31.04 -2.39 7.33
N ASN A 256 30.05 -2.49 8.19
CA ASN A 256 29.53 -3.74 8.74
C ASN A 256 28.46 -4.33 7.80
N ASN A 257 28.57 -5.60 7.48
CA ASN A 257 27.67 -6.33 6.57
C ASN A 257 26.74 -7.31 7.29
N ASN A 258 26.49 -7.13 8.60
CA ASN A 258 25.71 -8.07 9.40
C ASN A 258 24.18 -7.95 9.23
N ARG A 259 23.70 -7.13 8.29
CA ARG A 259 22.27 -6.89 8.02
C ARG A 259 21.49 -6.36 9.23
N GLY A 260 22.16 -5.76 10.21
CA GLY A 260 21.55 -5.17 11.39
C GLY A 260 21.61 -3.64 11.36
N TYR A 261 20.83 -3.01 12.22
CA TYR A 261 20.68 -1.55 12.25
C TYR A 261 21.46 -0.89 13.38
N ALA A 262 22.49 -1.59 13.92
CA ALA A 262 23.31 -1.12 15.02
C ALA A 262 24.10 0.17 14.72
N PHE A 263 24.28 0.51 13.46
CA PHE A 263 25.01 1.69 12.99
C PHE A 263 24.11 2.79 12.40
N CYS A 264 22.79 2.64 12.47
CA CYS A 264 21.86 3.72 12.12
C CYS A 264 21.91 4.86 13.12
N GLY A 265 21.57 6.09 12.71
CA GLY A 265 21.39 7.25 13.58
C GLY A 265 22.49 8.29 13.52
N ASP A 266 23.75 7.94 13.18
CA ASP A 266 24.81 8.94 12.95
C ASP A 266 24.77 9.45 11.49
N TRP A 267 24.38 8.61 10.58
CA TRP A 267 24.19 8.90 9.16
C TRP A 267 25.41 9.50 8.47
N ASN A 268 26.61 9.10 8.93
CA ASN A 268 27.84 9.45 8.27
C ASN A 268 28.14 8.45 7.15
N VAL A 269 28.52 8.95 5.99
CA VAL A 269 28.95 8.12 4.87
C VAL A 269 30.19 7.32 5.24
N SER A 270 30.23 6.01 4.92
CA SER A 270 31.45 5.22 5.04
C SER A 270 32.46 5.69 4.00
N PRO A 271 33.62 6.28 4.37
CA PRO A 271 34.59 6.79 3.41
C PRO A 271 35.28 5.67 2.63
N ARG A 272 35.27 4.44 3.14
CA ARG A 272 35.80 3.27 2.42
C ARG A 272 34.89 2.87 1.26
N ARG A 273 33.58 3.00 1.44
CA ARG A 273 32.57 2.61 0.45
C ARG A 273 32.27 3.73 -0.55
N PHE A 274 32.16 4.94 -0.05
CA PHE A 274 31.87 6.16 -0.81
C PHE A 274 32.84 7.27 -0.37
N PRO A 275 34.06 7.32 -0.96
CA PRO A 275 35.08 8.32 -0.59
C PRO A 275 34.60 9.76 -0.80
N ASP A 276 33.75 9.99 -1.79
CA ASP A 276 33.08 11.27 -2.08
C ASP A 276 31.66 10.97 -2.59
N MET A 277 30.68 11.03 -1.70
CA MET A 277 29.28 10.73 -2.02
C MET A 277 28.71 11.73 -3.03
N ALA A 278 29.03 13.02 -2.92
CA ALA A 278 28.54 14.02 -3.86
C ALA A 278 29.09 13.81 -5.28
N ALA A 279 30.36 13.47 -5.41
CA ALA A 279 30.95 13.13 -6.71
C ALA A 279 30.35 11.84 -7.29
N HIS A 280 30.09 10.84 -6.45
CA HIS A 280 29.41 9.61 -6.83
C HIS A 280 27.99 9.89 -7.40
N VAL A 281 27.18 10.66 -6.70
CA VAL A 281 25.83 11.06 -7.15
C VAL A 281 25.89 11.82 -8.47
N ARG A 282 26.84 12.78 -8.63
CA ARG A 282 27.01 13.51 -9.91
C ARG A 282 27.32 12.57 -11.08
N ARG A 283 28.20 11.55 -10.89
CA ARG A 283 28.50 10.58 -11.94
C ARG A 283 27.29 9.76 -12.37
N VAL A 284 26.41 9.44 -11.43
CA VAL A 284 25.13 8.77 -11.74
C VAL A 284 24.16 9.72 -12.46
N HIS A 285 24.10 10.99 -12.05
CA HIS A 285 23.33 12.01 -12.78
C HIS A 285 23.81 12.20 -14.23
N GLU A 286 25.13 12.13 -14.48
CA GLU A 286 25.69 12.18 -15.83
C GLU A 286 25.22 11.03 -16.74
N LEU A 287 24.76 9.90 -16.15
CA LEU A 287 24.11 8.80 -16.86
C LEU A 287 22.62 9.08 -17.17
N GLY A 288 22.09 10.22 -16.73
CA GLY A 288 20.68 10.58 -16.87
C GLY A 288 19.74 9.89 -15.87
N MET A 289 20.27 9.38 -14.75
CA MET A 289 19.50 8.73 -13.68
C MET A 289 19.36 9.66 -12.48
N LYS A 290 18.19 9.60 -11.82
CA LYS A 290 17.94 10.22 -10.53
C LYS A 290 18.48 9.34 -9.41
N TYR A 291 18.82 9.97 -8.27
CA TYR A 291 19.46 9.30 -7.14
C TYR A 291 18.66 9.44 -5.85
N MET A 292 18.29 8.32 -5.25
CA MET A 292 17.60 8.25 -3.96
C MET A 292 18.44 7.45 -2.95
N VAL A 293 18.33 7.83 -1.65
CA VAL A 293 19.07 7.16 -0.57
C VAL A 293 18.12 6.66 0.50
N TRP A 294 18.38 5.48 1.02
CA TRP A 294 17.62 4.86 2.10
C TRP A 294 18.02 5.41 3.48
N TYR A 295 17.01 5.58 4.33
CA TYR A 295 17.14 5.83 5.75
C TYR A 295 16.13 5.02 6.54
N SER A 296 16.53 4.46 7.72
CA SER A 296 15.57 4.03 8.72
C SER A 296 15.17 5.26 9.55
N VAL A 297 13.91 5.66 9.44
CA VAL A 297 13.45 6.91 10.08
C VAL A 297 13.58 6.86 11.62
N PRO A 298 13.12 5.78 12.32
CA PRO A 298 13.06 5.80 13.77
C PRO A 298 14.32 5.32 14.49
N PHE A 299 15.32 4.74 13.79
CA PHE A 299 16.36 3.97 14.47
C PHE A 299 17.59 4.80 14.84
N VAL A 300 17.97 4.67 16.13
CA VAL A 300 19.31 4.99 16.62
C VAL A 300 19.96 3.70 17.11
N GLY A 301 20.99 3.25 16.40
CA GLY A 301 21.66 1.97 16.65
C GLY A 301 22.54 2.01 17.90
N ARG A 302 22.85 0.81 18.45
CA ARG A 302 23.68 0.67 19.65
C ARG A 302 25.09 1.23 19.49
N ASN A 303 25.60 1.33 18.27
CA ASN A 303 26.92 1.86 17.95
C ASN A 303 26.89 3.33 17.52
N SER A 304 25.72 3.96 17.49
CA SER A 304 25.56 5.37 17.16
C SER A 304 25.99 6.26 18.33
N LYS A 305 26.70 7.35 18.05
CA LYS A 305 27.03 8.42 19.02
C LYS A 305 25.77 9.14 19.50
N ASN A 306 24.74 9.24 18.65
CA ASN A 306 23.46 9.86 18.98
C ASN A 306 22.64 9.05 20.01
N ARG A 307 23.04 7.82 20.33
CA ARG A 307 22.37 7.02 21.37
C ARG A 307 22.34 7.73 22.74
N GLU A 308 23.45 8.27 23.16
CA GLU A 308 23.53 9.00 24.45
C GLU A 308 22.84 10.37 24.35
N ARG A 309 22.90 11.05 23.19
CA ARG A 309 22.21 12.33 22.94
C ARG A 309 20.71 12.21 23.17
N PHE A 310 20.09 11.13 22.70
CA PHE A 310 18.65 10.90 22.80
C PHE A 310 18.24 10.01 23.97
N LYS A 311 19.11 9.80 24.96
CA LYS A 311 18.77 9.07 26.16
C LYS A 311 17.54 9.68 26.84
N GLY A 312 16.54 8.85 27.18
CA GLY A 312 15.24 9.29 27.70
C GLY A 312 14.23 9.77 26.64
N LYS A 313 14.59 9.74 25.34
CA LYS A 313 13.74 10.15 24.21
C LYS A 313 13.47 9.00 23.24
N TYR A 314 13.36 7.79 23.78
CA TYR A 314 13.04 6.59 23.03
C TYR A 314 11.67 6.04 23.43
N LEU A 315 10.95 5.45 22.46
CA LEU A 315 9.73 4.69 22.70
C LEU A 315 10.06 3.34 23.33
N PHE A 316 11.05 2.63 22.77
CA PHE A 316 11.55 1.35 23.28
C PHE A 316 12.88 0.96 22.64
N GLU A 317 13.53 -0.07 23.22
CA GLU A 317 14.68 -0.75 22.62
C GLU A 317 14.18 -1.87 21.71
N TYR A 318 14.55 -1.84 20.44
CA TYR A 318 14.27 -2.90 19.48
C TYR A 318 15.46 -3.87 19.41
N LYS A 319 15.53 -4.77 20.38
CA LYS A 319 16.69 -5.66 20.60
C LYS A 319 17.09 -6.46 19.36
N GLN A 320 16.10 -7.00 18.62
CA GLN A 320 16.34 -7.81 17.41
C GLN A 320 17.08 -7.03 16.32
N HIS A 321 16.86 -5.71 16.23
CA HIS A 321 17.53 -4.82 15.29
C HIS A 321 18.79 -4.16 15.85
N GLY A 322 19.07 -4.30 17.14
CA GLY A 322 20.19 -3.66 17.80
C GLY A 322 20.06 -2.12 17.83
N ALA A 323 18.85 -1.61 17.91
CA ALA A 323 18.55 -0.18 17.82
C ALA A 323 17.49 0.25 18.84
N TRP A 324 17.39 1.53 19.08
CA TRP A 324 16.31 2.19 19.82
C TRP A 324 15.43 2.95 18.85
N VAL A 325 14.13 2.97 19.14
CA VAL A 325 13.12 3.70 18.38
C VAL A 325 12.94 5.07 19.01
N LEU A 326 13.25 6.13 18.27
CA LEU A 326 13.10 7.53 18.69
C LEU A 326 11.62 7.87 18.98
N ASP A 327 11.41 8.74 19.96
CA ASP A 327 10.08 9.27 20.27
C ASP A 327 9.86 10.62 19.55
N PRO A 328 9.05 10.69 18.49
CA PRO A 328 8.84 11.90 17.69
C PRO A 328 8.03 12.97 18.44
N ARG A 329 7.51 12.69 19.63
CA ARG A 329 6.83 13.67 20.46
C ARG A 329 7.77 14.74 21.00
N PHE A 330 9.09 14.49 20.99
CA PHE A 330 10.11 15.50 21.32
C PHE A 330 10.46 16.35 20.09
N PRO A 331 10.38 17.70 20.19
CA PRO A 331 10.72 18.60 19.07
C PRO A 331 12.17 18.46 18.61
N GLU A 332 13.09 18.16 19.53
CA GLU A 332 14.51 17.92 19.21
C GLU A 332 14.70 16.69 18.31
N VAL A 333 13.91 15.64 18.53
CA VAL A 333 13.94 14.41 17.69
C VAL A 333 13.46 14.72 16.27
N ARG A 334 12.33 15.41 16.14
CA ARG A 334 11.81 15.81 14.83
C ARG A 334 12.79 16.69 14.08
N LYS A 335 13.35 17.71 14.77
CA LYS A 335 14.35 18.59 14.18
C LYS A 335 15.58 17.83 13.70
N PHE A 336 16.09 16.90 14.49
CA PHE A 336 17.25 16.07 14.11
C PHE A 336 17.00 15.29 12.82
N LEU A 337 15.85 14.66 12.69
CA LEU A 337 15.52 13.87 11.50
C LEU A 337 15.35 14.75 10.25
N VAL A 338 14.62 15.87 10.37
CA VAL A 338 14.46 16.84 9.28
C VAL A 338 15.81 17.39 8.83
N ASP A 339 16.63 17.87 9.77
CA ASP A 339 17.96 18.44 9.48
C ASP A 339 18.86 17.41 8.77
N THR A 340 18.79 16.13 9.17
CA THR A 340 19.58 15.04 8.59
C THR A 340 19.23 14.86 7.11
N TYR A 341 17.95 14.80 6.75
CA TYR A 341 17.55 14.58 5.37
C TYR A 341 17.80 15.81 4.49
N VAL A 342 17.52 17.00 4.99
CA VAL A 342 17.79 18.25 4.26
C VAL A 342 19.29 18.42 4.01
N ALA A 343 20.14 18.14 5.01
CA ALA A 343 21.58 18.20 4.86
C ALA A 343 22.08 17.22 3.77
N ALA A 344 21.64 15.96 3.81
CA ALA A 344 21.99 14.96 2.80
C ALA A 344 21.55 15.39 1.39
N MET A 345 20.32 15.90 1.24
CA MET A 345 19.82 16.39 -0.04
C MET A 345 20.69 17.50 -0.61
N LYS A 346 21.05 18.49 0.20
CA LYS A 346 21.86 19.63 -0.21
C LYS A 346 23.32 19.24 -0.50
N GLU A 347 23.90 18.48 0.40
CA GLU A 347 25.32 18.14 0.32
C GLU A 347 25.62 17.19 -0.82
N TRP A 348 24.73 16.20 -1.08
CA TRP A 348 24.97 15.18 -2.09
C TRP A 348 24.21 15.41 -3.40
N GLY A 349 23.25 16.34 -3.42
CA GLY A 349 22.43 16.63 -4.59
C GLY A 349 21.39 15.56 -4.88
N LEU A 350 20.76 14.99 -3.84
CA LEU A 350 19.80 13.90 -3.97
C LEU A 350 18.49 14.33 -4.61
N ASP A 351 17.87 13.42 -5.37
CA ASP A 351 16.53 13.59 -5.92
C ASP A 351 15.45 13.07 -4.98
N GLY A 352 15.79 12.23 -3.99
CA GLY A 352 14.81 11.68 -3.09
C GLY A 352 15.33 10.68 -2.06
N PHE A 353 14.37 10.06 -1.38
CA PHE A 353 14.62 9.17 -0.25
C PHE A 353 13.71 7.95 -0.25
N LYS A 354 14.24 6.81 0.20
CA LYS A 354 13.45 5.70 0.72
C LYS A 354 13.45 5.81 2.23
N LEU A 355 12.29 6.15 2.82
CA LEU A 355 12.11 6.37 4.25
C LEU A 355 11.45 5.14 4.88
N ASP A 356 12.25 4.34 5.57
CA ASP A 356 11.85 3.02 6.04
C ASP A 356 11.53 2.98 7.54
N PHE A 357 10.83 1.93 7.98
CA PHE A 357 10.52 1.58 9.37
C PHE A 357 9.62 2.55 10.14
N ILE A 358 8.84 3.39 9.48
CA ILE A 358 7.89 4.25 10.20
C ILE A 358 6.82 3.44 10.95
N ASP A 359 6.56 2.19 10.59
CA ASP A 359 5.73 1.23 11.32
C ASP A 359 6.33 0.81 12.69
N SER A 360 7.56 1.20 12.97
CA SER A 360 8.18 1.02 14.28
C SER A 360 7.83 2.12 15.29
N PHE A 361 7.22 3.24 14.86
CA PHE A 361 6.69 4.25 15.76
C PHE A 361 5.45 3.75 16.51
N ARG A 362 5.68 2.92 17.51
CA ARG A 362 4.64 2.30 18.33
C ARG A 362 5.15 2.10 19.75
N PHE A 363 4.25 1.83 20.68
CA PHE A 363 4.64 1.41 22.01
C PHE A 363 4.88 -0.11 22.05
N ASN A 364 5.94 -0.51 22.73
CA ASN A 364 6.15 -1.89 23.15
C ASN A 364 5.77 -1.99 24.64
N GLY A 365 4.49 -2.24 24.92
CA GLY A 365 3.92 -2.20 26.27
C GLY A 365 3.12 -0.91 26.53
N LYS A 366 3.31 -0.31 27.70
CA LYS A 366 2.61 0.93 28.07
C LYS A 366 3.29 2.15 27.46
N ASP A 367 2.49 3.15 27.11
CA ASP A 367 3.01 4.46 26.71
C ASP A 367 3.85 5.05 27.87
N PRO A 368 5.12 5.39 27.63
CA PRO A 368 5.97 5.99 28.65
C PRO A 368 5.52 7.40 29.09
N ALA A 369 4.64 8.05 28.33
CA ALA A 369 4.15 9.42 28.57
C ALA A 369 2.67 9.49 29.01
N VAL A 370 2.08 8.39 29.49
CA VAL A 370 0.69 8.38 30.03
C VAL A 370 0.57 9.20 31.33
N ALA A 371 1.69 9.42 32.04
CA ALA A 371 1.71 10.27 33.23
C ALA A 371 1.52 11.76 32.88
N GLU A 372 1.13 12.57 33.87
CA GLU A 372 0.90 14.02 33.73
C GLU A 372 2.14 14.79 33.26
N ASP A 373 3.33 14.27 33.54
CA ASP A 373 4.61 14.83 33.11
C ASP A 373 5.01 14.28 31.74
N TYR A 374 4.94 15.14 30.72
CA TYR A 374 5.40 14.82 29.38
C TYR A 374 6.91 14.98 29.17
N ALA A 375 7.67 15.35 30.20
CA ALA A 375 9.14 15.37 30.21
C ALA A 375 9.77 16.06 28.97
N GLY A 376 9.24 17.20 28.55
CA GLY A 376 9.73 17.97 27.40
C GLY A 376 9.14 17.55 26.03
N ARG A 377 8.18 16.66 26.01
CA ARG A 377 7.35 16.39 24.81
C ARG A 377 6.37 17.56 24.59
N ASP A 378 6.25 18.02 23.36
CA ASP A 378 5.30 19.08 22.97
C ASP A 378 4.02 18.55 22.33
N ILE A 379 4.02 17.29 21.85
CA ILE A 379 2.87 16.60 21.31
C ILE A 379 2.55 15.39 22.19
N ARG A 380 1.30 15.25 22.61
CA ARG A 380 0.89 14.17 23.52
C ARG A 380 0.64 12.85 22.81
N SER A 381 -0.10 12.90 21.69
CA SER A 381 -0.46 11.73 20.89
C SER A 381 0.72 11.30 20.01
N LEU A 382 1.08 10.01 20.05
CA LEU A 382 2.13 9.48 19.19
C LEU A 382 1.74 9.52 17.70
N PRO A 383 0.53 9.14 17.27
CA PRO A 383 0.12 9.29 15.87
C PRO A 383 0.20 10.73 15.36
N ASP A 384 -0.22 11.70 16.17
CA ASP A 384 -0.14 13.12 15.81
C ASP A 384 1.33 13.58 15.67
N ALA A 385 2.22 13.07 16.52
CA ALA A 385 3.65 13.36 16.43
C ALA A 385 4.33 12.73 15.22
N VAL A 386 3.93 11.51 14.84
CA VAL A 386 4.40 10.87 13.60
C VAL A 386 3.91 11.64 12.39
N ASN A 387 2.62 12.00 12.35
CA ASN A 387 2.07 12.82 11.28
C ASN A 387 2.80 14.17 11.16
N ARG A 388 3.02 14.85 12.28
CA ARG A 388 3.77 16.11 12.33
C ARG A 388 5.21 15.94 11.83
N LEU A 389 5.93 14.91 12.28
CA LEU A 389 7.29 14.63 11.81
C LEU A 389 7.32 14.46 10.29
N MET A 390 6.44 13.64 9.74
CA MET A 390 6.46 13.32 8.31
C MET A 390 6.02 14.52 7.45
N MET A 391 5.08 15.33 7.94
CA MET A 391 4.71 16.60 7.32
C MET A 391 5.88 17.60 7.33
N ASP A 392 6.60 17.73 8.45
CA ASP A 392 7.77 18.60 8.55
C ASP A 392 8.90 18.15 7.60
N VAL A 393 9.12 16.81 7.49
CA VAL A 393 10.08 16.22 6.54
C VAL A 393 9.70 16.57 5.11
N TYR A 394 8.45 16.28 4.70
CA TYR A 394 7.99 16.58 3.34
C TYR A 394 8.06 18.07 3.02
N ALA A 395 7.61 18.94 3.92
CA ALA A 395 7.64 20.37 3.73
C ALA A 395 9.08 20.90 3.54
N ALA A 396 10.02 20.42 4.35
CA ALA A 396 11.41 20.82 4.25
C ALA A 396 12.08 20.32 2.96
N LEU A 397 11.86 19.06 2.60
CA LEU A 397 12.42 18.47 1.38
C LEU A 397 11.82 19.07 0.11
N SER A 398 10.50 19.30 0.07
CA SER A 398 9.82 19.90 -1.09
C SER A 398 10.16 21.38 -1.27
N ALA A 399 10.55 22.08 -0.20
CA ALA A 399 11.08 23.45 -0.31
C ALA A 399 12.45 23.48 -1.01
N GLU A 400 13.28 22.45 -0.82
CA GLU A 400 14.57 22.31 -1.52
C GLU A 400 14.39 21.79 -2.96
N ASN A 401 13.53 20.79 -3.14
CA ASN A 401 13.21 20.22 -4.45
C ASN A 401 11.70 19.91 -4.54
N PRO A 402 10.90 20.71 -5.27
CA PRO A 402 9.47 20.47 -5.43
C PRO A 402 9.12 19.12 -6.07
N ASP A 403 10.06 18.51 -6.77
CA ASP A 403 9.94 17.19 -7.41
C ASP A 403 10.62 16.07 -6.60
N VAL A 404 10.78 16.26 -5.29
CA VAL A 404 11.37 15.24 -4.41
C VAL A 404 10.62 13.92 -4.47
N LEU A 405 11.37 12.83 -4.62
CA LEU A 405 10.87 11.46 -4.62
C LEU A 405 10.93 10.89 -3.21
N ILE A 406 9.81 10.37 -2.69
CA ILE A 406 9.76 9.76 -1.36
C ILE A 406 9.05 8.42 -1.46
N GLU A 407 9.80 7.33 -1.25
CA GLU A 407 9.31 5.97 -1.26
C GLU A 407 8.99 5.48 0.14
N PHE A 408 7.78 4.89 0.27
CA PHE A 408 7.36 4.06 1.39
C PHE A 408 7.02 2.65 0.91
N ARG A 409 7.18 1.64 1.77
CA ARG A 409 6.79 0.27 1.48
C ARG A 409 5.58 -0.16 2.31
N GLN A 410 4.88 -1.21 1.86
CA GLN A 410 3.91 -1.87 2.73
C GLN A 410 4.66 -2.37 4.00
N LYS A 411 4.07 -2.26 5.21
CA LYS A 411 2.64 -2.11 5.55
C LYS A 411 2.18 -0.67 5.87
N TYR A 412 3.06 0.31 5.78
CA TYR A 412 2.72 1.71 6.07
C TYR A 412 2.28 2.42 4.79
N ILE A 413 1.08 2.11 4.36
CA ILE A 413 0.44 2.57 3.14
C ILE A 413 -0.94 3.18 3.39
N GLY A 414 -1.25 3.49 4.65
CA GLY A 414 -2.51 4.11 5.02
C GLY A 414 -2.75 5.44 4.28
N PRO A 415 -3.99 5.94 4.28
CA PRO A 415 -4.34 7.14 3.52
C PRO A 415 -3.50 8.35 3.88
N ALA A 416 -3.10 8.48 5.16
CA ALA A 416 -2.28 9.59 5.66
C ALA A 416 -0.87 9.64 5.05
N ILE A 417 -0.28 8.48 4.70
CA ILE A 417 1.07 8.40 4.13
C ILE A 417 1.19 9.18 2.81
N ARG A 418 0.10 9.26 2.04
CA ARG A 418 0.06 10.00 0.76
C ARG A 418 0.24 11.51 0.91
N GLN A 419 0.15 12.05 2.12
CA GLN A 419 0.42 13.47 2.38
C GLN A 419 1.91 13.82 2.30
N PHE A 420 2.79 12.84 2.47
CA PHE A 420 4.23 13.03 2.56
C PHE A 420 5.06 11.98 1.81
N GLY A 421 4.43 11.12 1.02
CA GLY A 421 5.10 10.17 0.13
C GLY A 421 4.37 9.99 -1.18
N ASN A 422 5.11 9.83 -2.27
CA ASN A 422 4.59 9.78 -3.64
C ASN A 422 4.92 8.47 -4.38
N MET A 423 5.69 7.56 -3.74
CA MET A 423 6.02 6.24 -4.26
C MET A 423 5.63 5.20 -3.19
N MET A 424 4.71 4.28 -3.54
CA MET A 424 4.20 3.24 -2.63
C MET A 424 4.63 1.87 -3.13
N ARG A 425 5.62 1.26 -2.48
CA ARG A 425 6.22 -0.01 -2.90
C ARG A 425 5.56 -1.22 -2.21
N ALA A 426 5.37 -2.31 -2.96
CA ALA A 426 5.08 -3.62 -2.39
C ALA A 426 6.17 -4.01 -1.37
N THR A 427 5.79 -4.64 -0.26
CA THR A 427 6.79 -5.09 0.73
C THR A 427 7.61 -6.26 0.19
N ASP A 428 8.75 -6.53 0.83
CA ASP A 428 9.73 -7.51 0.38
C ASP A 428 9.12 -8.90 0.13
N CYS A 429 9.29 -9.40 -1.08
CA CYS A 429 8.89 -10.75 -1.54
C CYS A 429 9.90 -11.28 -2.58
N PRO A 430 11.18 -11.46 -2.17
CA PRO A 430 12.24 -11.86 -3.08
C PRO A 430 11.90 -13.16 -3.81
N GLY A 431 12.01 -13.15 -5.15
CA GLY A 431 11.74 -14.30 -6.02
C GLY A 431 10.27 -14.72 -6.14
N ASP A 432 9.34 -14.09 -5.40
CA ASP A 432 7.91 -14.43 -5.46
C ASP A 432 7.11 -13.44 -6.34
N MET A 433 7.11 -13.72 -7.64
CA MET A 433 6.40 -12.89 -8.63
C MET A 433 4.87 -12.84 -8.41
N GLN A 434 4.28 -13.91 -7.86
CA GLN A 434 2.86 -13.98 -7.60
C GLN A 434 2.46 -13.09 -6.42
N LEU A 435 3.20 -13.15 -5.33
CA LEU A 435 2.99 -12.31 -4.17
C LEU A 435 3.24 -10.83 -4.50
N ASN A 436 4.26 -10.55 -5.33
CA ASN A 436 4.54 -9.19 -5.82
C ASN A 436 3.33 -8.64 -6.60
N ARG A 437 2.76 -9.42 -7.55
CA ARG A 437 1.54 -9.06 -8.29
C ARG A 437 0.36 -8.74 -7.37
N GLN A 438 0.10 -9.60 -6.38
CA GLN A 438 -0.99 -9.41 -5.42
C GLN A 438 -0.83 -8.10 -4.63
N ARG A 439 0.37 -7.81 -4.17
CA ARG A 439 0.69 -6.59 -3.43
C ARG A 439 0.58 -5.33 -4.29
N ILE A 440 1.03 -5.41 -5.55
CA ILE A 440 0.83 -4.32 -6.52
C ILE A 440 -0.66 -4.07 -6.73
N ALA A 441 -1.45 -5.12 -6.96
CA ALA A 441 -2.90 -4.99 -7.16
C ALA A 441 -3.57 -4.33 -5.95
N ASN A 442 -3.27 -4.79 -4.73
CA ASN A 442 -3.81 -4.20 -3.51
C ASN A 442 -3.44 -2.72 -3.36
N LEU A 443 -2.18 -2.36 -3.64
CA LEU A 443 -1.72 -0.96 -3.60
C LEU A 443 -2.41 -0.10 -4.67
N ARG A 444 -2.57 -0.60 -5.89
CA ARG A 444 -3.25 0.12 -6.97
C ARG A 444 -4.68 0.51 -6.60
N LEU A 445 -5.38 -0.35 -5.86
CA LEU A 445 -6.75 -0.10 -5.42
C LEU A 445 -6.85 1.00 -4.35
N THR A 446 -5.77 1.27 -3.61
CA THR A 446 -5.85 2.12 -2.42
C THR A 446 -4.92 3.32 -2.40
N SER A 447 -3.92 3.38 -3.29
CA SER A 447 -2.88 4.44 -3.26
C SER A 447 -3.30 5.74 -3.96
N GLY A 448 -4.49 5.81 -4.56
CA GLY A 448 -4.94 7.00 -5.29
C GLY A 448 -3.99 7.35 -6.44
N GLY A 449 -3.53 8.61 -6.50
CA GLY A 449 -2.60 9.08 -7.53
C GLY A 449 -1.11 8.85 -7.25
N ALA A 450 -0.74 8.21 -6.12
CA ALA A 450 0.66 7.89 -5.85
C ALA A 450 1.19 6.80 -6.81
N ALA A 451 2.48 6.86 -7.15
CA ALA A 451 3.10 5.85 -7.98
C ALA A 451 3.24 4.53 -7.20
N VAL A 452 2.59 3.49 -7.68
CA VAL A 452 2.70 2.14 -7.08
C VAL A 452 3.90 1.43 -7.68
N HIS A 453 4.80 0.97 -6.82
CA HIS A 453 6.01 0.27 -7.20
C HIS A 453 5.94 -1.21 -6.87
N ALA A 454 6.46 -2.03 -7.77
CA ALA A 454 6.76 -3.43 -7.50
C ALA A 454 7.82 -3.54 -6.39
N ASP A 455 7.85 -4.65 -5.69
CA ASP A 455 9.06 -5.08 -5.02
C ASP A 455 10.13 -5.42 -6.06
N MET A 456 11.39 -5.37 -5.67
CA MET A 456 12.54 -5.51 -6.57
C MET A 456 12.56 -6.89 -7.23
N LEU A 457 12.68 -6.90 -8.54
CA LEU A 457 12.76 -8.13 -9.33
C LEU A 457 14.17 -8.71 -9.32
N GLU A 458 14.21 -10.02 -9.15
CA GLU A 458 15.40 -10.84 -9.30
C GLU A 458 15.04 -12.20 -9.88
N TRP A 459 15.97 -12.83 -10.59
CA TRP A 459 15.92 -14.21 -11.09
C TRP A 459 17.32 -14.75 -11.34
N HIS A 460 17.44 -16.06 -11.49
CA HIS A 460 18.74 -16.66 -11.73
C HIS A 460 19.16 -16.50 -13.22
N PRO A 461 20.44 -16.16 -13.51
CA PRO A 461 20.91 -15.94 -14.90
C PRO A 461 20.82 -17.17 -15.82
N THR A 462 20.63 -18.37 -15.27
CA THR A 462 20.47 -19.61 -16.06
C THR A 462 19.00 -19.90 -16.46
N ASP A 463 18.05 -19.05 -16.06
CA ASP A 463 16.66 -19.17 -16.52
C ASP A 463 16.56 -18.93 -18.02
N THR A 464 15.41 -19.28 -18.60
CA THR A 464 15.12 -18.96 -20.00
C THR A 464 14.70 -17.49 -20.14
N PRO A 465 14.79 -16.90 -21.35
CA PRO A 465 14.27 -15.55 -21.59
C PRO A 465 12.78 -15.41 -21.23
N GLU A 466 11.98 -16.44 -21.50
CA GLU A 466 10.57 -16.48 -21.14
C GLU A 466 10.37 -16.55 -19.62
N GLY A 467 11.22 -17.29 -18.90
CA GLY A 467 11.25 -17.33 -17.43
C GLY A 467 11.61 -15.99 -16.83
N ALA A 468 12.60 -15.31 -17.38
CA ALA A 468 13.01 -13.96 -16.99
C ALA A 468 11.90 -12.90 -17.22
N ALA A 469 11.04 -13.09 -18.23
CA ALA A 469 9.92 -12.18 -18.52
C ALA A 469 8.74 -12.33 -17.55
N LEU A 470 8.51 -13.51 -16.94
CA LEU A 470 7.36 -13.75 -16.07
C LEU A 470 7.29 -12.81 -14.84
N PRO A 471 8.37 -12.59 -14.05
CA PRO A 471 8.33 -11.62 -12.95
C PRO A 471 8.10 -10.19 -13.44
N ILE A 472 8.59 -9.83 -14.63
CA ILE A 472 8.34 -8.51 -15.23
C ILE A 472 6.85 -8.37 -15.56
N LEU A 473 6.26 -9.34 -16.25
CA LEU A 473 4.83 -9.36 -16.59
C LEU A 473 3.94 -9.34 -15.34
N SER A 474 4.32 -10.09 -14.31
CA SER A 474 3.61 -10.09 -13.02
C SER A 474 3.61 -8.73 -12.33
N SER A 475 4.59 -7.88 -12.63
CA SER A 475 4.74 -6.54 -12.05
C SER A 475 4.31 -5.39 -12.97
N MET A 476 3.76 -5.70 -14.16
CA MET A 476 3.50 -4.72 -15.22
C MET A 476 2.52 -3.60 -14.82
N PHE A 477 1.62 -3.85 -13.88
CA PHE A 477 0.66 -2.86 -13.38
C PHE A 477 1.21 -1.99 -12.22
N GLY A 478 2.51 -2.08 -11.95
CA GLY A 478 3.29 -1.21 -11.06
C GLY A 478 4.56 -0.72 -11.74
N VAL A 479 5.21 0.27 -11.16
CA VAL A 479 6.54 0.70 -11.59
C VAL A 479 7.54 -0.41 -11.27
N ILE A 480 8.28 -0.85 -12.28
CA ILE A 480 9.18 -2.00 -12.15
C ILE A 480 10.49 -1.56 -11.47
N GLN A 481 10.87 -2.27 -10.42
CA GLN A 481 12.17 -2.14 -9.76
C GLN A 481 13.01 -3.40 -10.00
N TYR A 482 14.30 -3.24 -10.25
CA TYR A 482 15.23 -4.35 -10.43
C TYR A 482 16.31 -4.33 -9.36
N SER A 483 16.69 -5.51 -8.85
CA SER A 483 17.82 -5.64 -7.92
C SER A 483 18.57 -6.95 -8.20
N MET A 484 19.38 -6.93 -9.24
CA MET A 484 20.24 -8.04 -9.65
C MET A 484 21.51 -7.50 -10.29
N MET A 485 22.54 -8.33 -10.45
CA MET A 485 23.78 -7.96 -11.13
C MET A 485 23.52 -7.94 -12.64
N LEU A 486 23.20 -6.76 -13.18
CA LEU A 486 22.86 -6.60 -14.60
C LEU A 486 24.01 -6.99 -15.54
N ARG A 487 25.27 -6.79 -15.10
CA ARG A 487 26.47 -7.16 -15.87
C ARG A 487 26.62 -8.67 -16.07
N ASP A 488 26.06 -9.48 -15.17
CA ASP A 488 26.16 -10.94 -15.22
C ASP A 488 25.01 -11.61 -15.97
N LEU A 489 24.00 -10.83 -16.39
CA LEU A 489 22.87 -11.37 -17.14
C LEU A 489 23.26 -11.72 -18.57
N PRO A 490 22.75 -12.84 -19.13
CA PRO A 490 22.83 -13.15 -20.56
C PRO A 490 22.22 -12.02 -21.41
N GLU A 491 22.72 -11.84 -22.64
CA GLU A 491 22.18 -10.80 -23.53
C GLU A 491 20.70 -11.01 -23.84
N SER A 492 20.24 -12.26 -23.95
CA SER A 492 18.82 -12.59 -24.15
C SER A 492 17.93 -12.06 -23.01
N HIS A 493 18.39 -12.10 -21.74
CA HIS A 493 17.66 -11.50 -20.63
C HIS A 493 17.67 -9.97 -20.69
N ARG A 494 18.78 -9.38 -21.10
CA ARG A 494 18.87 -7.91 -21.29
C ARG A 494 17.96 -7.44 -22.43
N GLU A 495 17.80 -8.21 -23.51
CA GLU A 495 16.81 -7.94 -24.58
C GLU A 495 15.39 -7.93 -24.03
N VAL A 496 15.03 -8.93 -23.22
CA VAL A 496 13.72 -9.02 -22.54
C VAL A 496 13.48 -7.80 -21.64
N ILE A 497 14.45 -7.44 -20.79
CA ILE A 497 14.33 -6.26 -19.92
C ILE A 497 14.14 -4.99 -20.75
N ARG A 498 14.95 -4.76 -21.79
CA ARG A 498 14.82 -3.57 -22.65
C ARG A 498 13.45 -3.50 -23.32
N HIS A 499 12.95 -4.62 -23.83
CA HIS A 499 11.63 -4.66 -24.45
C HIS A 499 10.52 -4.27 -23.46
N TRP A 500 10.45 -4.94 -22.32
CA TRP A 500 9.38 -4.69 -21.35
C TRP A 500 9.48 -3.33 -20.65
N LEU A 501 10.69 -2.79 -20.49
CA LEU A 501 10.87 -1.41 -20.05
C LEU A 501 10.34 -0.42 -21.10
N ALA A 502 10.66 -0.63 -22.38
CA ALA A 502 10.13 0.20 -23.47
C ALA A 502 8.62 0.11 -23.54
N PHE A 503 8.06 -1.11 -23.44
CA PHE A 503 6.61 -1.33 -23.39
C PHE A 503 5.97 -0.59 -22.21
N SER A 504 6.49 -0.78 -20.99
CA SER A 504 5.95 -0.14 -19.80
C SER A 504 5.98 1.39 -19.89
N GLN A 505 7.01 1.98 -20.53
CA GLN A 505 7.09 3.43 -20.71
C GLN A 505 6.18 3.94 -21.83
N ALA A 506 6.03 3.20 -22.92
CA ALA A 506 5.12 3.55 -24.01
C ALA A 506 3.65 3.54 -23.57
N HIS A 507 3.29 2.63 -22.66
CA HIS A 507 1.93 2.43 -22.14
C HIS A 507 1.74 2.90 -20.69
N ARG A 508 2.66 3.73 -20.21
CA ARG A 508 2.77 4.14 -18.80
C ARG A 508 1.48 4.75 -18.25
N ASP A 509 0.87 5.65 -18.99
CA ASP A 509 -0.32 6.36 -18.52
C ASP A 509 -1.52 5.43 -18.37
N THR A 510 -1.68 4.46 -19.28
CA THR A 510 -2.70 3.41 -19.13
C THR A 510 -2.38 2.47 -17.99
N LEU A 511 -1.18 1.90 -17.97
CA LEU A 511 -0.77 0.90 -16.97
C LEU A 511 -0.81 1.44 -15.54
N LEU A 512 -0.32 2.66 -15.32
CA LEU A 512 -0.08 3.20 -13.98
C LEU A 512 -1.08 4.27 -13.53
N LYS A 513 -1.76 4.95 -14.46
CA LYS A 513 -2.72 6.04 -14.15
C LYS A 513 -4.13 5.75 -14.66
N GLY A 514 -4.30 4.77 -15.57
CA GLY A 514 -5.60 4.37 -16.12
C GLY A 514 -6.51 3.73 -15.09
N HIS A 515 -7.79 3.60 -15.44
CA HIS A 515 -8.77 2.88 -14.62
C HIS A 515 -8.34 1.43 -14.45
N PHE A 516 -8.18 1.00 -13.20
CA PHE A 516 -7.61 -0.30 -12.86
C PHE A 516 -8.67 -1.23 -12.30
N ARG A 517 -8.75 -2.46 -12.83
CA ARG A 517 -9.58 -3.55 -12.33
C ARG A 517 -8.77 -4.77 -12.00
N ALA A 518 -9.09 -5.39 -10.88
CA ALA A 518 -8.51 -6.64 -10.43
C ALA A 518 -9.61 -7.68 -10.27
N TYR A 519 -9.42 -8.85 -10.86
CA TYR A 519 -10.42 -9.92 -10.90
C TYR A 519 -10.04 -11.03 -9.93
N HIS A 520 -11.03 -11.60 -9.24
CA HIS A 520 -10.92 -12.80 -8.42
C HIS A 520 -9.74 -12.76 -7.43
N PRO A 521 -9.75 -11.85 -6.44
CA PRO A 521 -8.68 -11.78 -5.44
C PRO A 521 -8.52 -13.08 -4.64
N GLU A 522 -9.61 -13.84 -4.46
CA GLU A 522 -9.62 -15.18 -3.85
C GLU A 522 -8.82 -16.21 -4.64
N SER A 523 -8.62 -15.99 -5.93
CA SER A 523 -7.80 -16.79 -6.85
C SER A 523 -6.49 -16.09 -7.23
N GLN A 524 -6.03 -15.14 -6.40
CA GLN A 524 -4.74 -14.45 -6.51
C GLN A 524 -4.60 -13.61 -7.78
N TYR A 525 -5.68 -12.96 -8.19
CA TYR A 525 -5.74 -12.07 -9.36
C TYR A 525 -5.33 -12.76 -10.67
N PRO A 526 -6.11 -13.73 -11.16
CA PRO A 526 -5.85 -14.38 -12.45
C PRO A 526 -5.90 -13.43 -13.64
N LEU A 527 -6.61 -12.30 -13.51
CA LEU A 527 -6.64 -11.20 -14.47
C LEU A 527 -6.43 -9.87 -13.75
N LEU A 528 -5.60 -9.01 -14.35
CA LEU A 528 -5.49 -7.59 -14.03
C LEU A 528 -5.72 -6.78 -15.31
N GLU A 529 -6.36 -5.64 -15.18
CA GLU A 529 -6.70 -4.79 -16.30
C GLU A 529 -6.44 -3.32 -15.98
N ALA A 530 -5.90 -2.60 -16.96
CA ALA A 530 -5.82 -1.16 -16.94
C ALA A 530 -6.36 -0.59 -18.25
N GLU A 531 -7.15 0.47 -18.17
CA GLU A 531 -7.87 1.05 -19.29
C GLU A 531 -7.73 2.56 -19.33
N SER A 532 -7.54 3.10 -20.54
CA SER A 532 -7.62 4.52 -20.88
C SER A 532 -8.54 4.72 -22.09
N GLU A 533 -8.72 5.94 -22.55
CA GLU A 533 -9.47 6.23 -23.78
C GLU A 533 -8.82 5.58 -25.02
N ALA A 534 -7.50 5.46 -25.05
CA ALA A 534 -6.74 5.00 -26.20
C ALA A 534 -6.57 3.46 -26.27
N GLU A 535 -6.46 2.82 -25.12
CA GLU A 535 -6.07 1.42 -25.05
C GLU A 535 -6.54 0.72 -23.78
N ARG A 536 -6.55 -0.61 -23.85
CA ARG A 536 -6.84 -1.51 -22.74
C ARG A 536 -5.76 -2.58 -22.66
N ILE A 537 -5.19 -2.79 -21.48
CA ILE A 537 -4.11 -3.73 -21.25
C ILE A 537 -4.57 -4.75 -20.21
N ILE A 538 -4.52 -6.03 -20.57
CA ILE A 538 -4.99 -7.15 -19.75
C ILE A 538 -3.84 -8.10 -19.51
N GLY A 539 -3.49 -8.34 -18.25
CA GLY A 539 -2.53 -9.35 -17.83
C GLY A 539 -3.25 -10.64 -17.45
N VAL A 540 -2.86 -11.76 -18.05
CA VAL A 540 -3.40 -13.11 -17.78
C VAL A 540 -2.39 -13.90 -16.96
N TYR A 541 -2.78 -14.37 -15.76
CA TYR A 541 -1.86 -15.00 -14.81
C TYR A 541 -2.31 -16.40 -14.35
N ALA A 542 -3.41 -16.91 -14.90
CA ALA A 542 -3.85 -18.29 -14.67
C ALA A 542 -4.18 -18.98 -15.99
N ALA A 543 -3.74 -20.21 -16.15
CA ALA A 543 -4.01 -21.00 -17.34
C ALA A 543 -5.52 -21.26 -17.51
N GLY A 544 -6.02 -21.11 -18.73
CA GLY A 544 -7.44 -21.32 -19.04
C GLY A 544 -8.39 -20.21 -18.60
N GLN A 545 -7.86 -19.12 -18.02
CA GLN A 545 -8.67 -17.95 -17.70
C GLN A 545 -9.24 -17.33 -18.96
N VAL A 546 -10.57 -17.13 -19.00
CA VAL A 546 -11.23 -16.46 -20.11
C VAL A 546 -11.02 -14.96 -19.99
N VAL A 547 -10.50 -14.34 -21.03
CA VAL A 547 -10.26 -12.90 -21.12
C VAL A 547 -11.44 -12.24 -21.83
N PRO A 548 -12.22 -11.39 -21.16
CA PRO A 548 -13.29 -10.63 -21.80
C PRO A 548 -12.69 -9.50 -22.64
N CYS A 549 -12.69 -9.64 -23.96
CA CYS A 549 -12.12 -8.61 -24.84
C CYS A 549 -13.04 -7.40 -25.05
N GLY A 550 -14.33 -7.47 -24.66
CA GLY A 550 -15.26 -6.33 -24.67
C GLY A 550 -15.53 -5.73 -26.04
N ALA A 551 -15.95 -4.47 -26.06
CA ALA A 551 -16.17 -3.70 -27.27
C ALA A 551 -14.84 -3.28 -27.91
N PHE A 552 -14.83 -3.22 -29.26
CA PHE A 552 -13.62 -2.99 -30.07
C PHE A 552 -13.44 -1.52 -30.42
N ASP A 553 -13.47 -0.65 -29.42
CA ASP A 553 -13.38 0.81 -29.59
C ASP A 553 -11.96 1.41 -29.41
N ARG A 554 -11.02 0.55 -28.98
CA ARG A 554 -9.64 0.93 -28.71
C ARG A 554 -8.67 -0.24 -28.91
N THR A 555 -7.37 0.02 -28.92
CA THR A 555 -6.35 -1.04 -28.99
C THR A 555 -6.39 -1.87 -27.70
N VAL A 556 -6.38 -3.22 -27.85
CA VAL A 556 -6.34 -4.16 -26.73
C VAL A 556 -5.04 -4.94 -26.76
N TYR A 557 -4.33 -4.94 -25.62
CA TYR A 557 -3.16 -5.77 -25.38
C TYR A 557 -3.53 -6.90 -24.42
N VAL A 558 -3.16 -8.14 -24.76
CA VAL A 558 -3.33 -9.29 -23.86
C VAL A 558 -1.95 -9.87 -23.57
N LEU A 559 -1.47 -9.67 -22.34
CA LEU A 559 -0.14 -10.10 -21.89
C LEU A 559 -0.23 -11.51 -21.33
N ASN A 560 0.60 -12.43 -21.86
CA ASN A 560 0.63 -13.83 -21.43
C ASN A 560 1.57 -14.00 -20.23
N GLY A 561 1.09 -13.77 -19.01
CA GLY A 561 1.81 -13.95 -17.75
C GLY A 561 1.79 -15.39 -17.20
N VAL A 562 1.48 -16.39 -18.05
CA VAL A 562 1.55 -17.81 -17.68
C VAL A 562 2.66 -18.53 -18.44
N SER A 563 3.08 -19.68 -17.91
CA SER A 563 4.10 -20.52 -18.56
C SER A 563 3.60 -21.30 -19.79
N GLY A 564 2.31 -21.20 -20.11
CA GLY A 564 1.70 -21.79 -21.31
C GLY A 564 1.88 -20.94 -22.56
N ASP A 565 1.53 -21.48 -23.71
CA ASP A 565 1.67 -20.88 -25.04
C ASP A 565 0.32 -20.50 -25.69
N SER A 566 -0.70 -20.26 -24.87
CA SER A 566 -2.03 -19.88 -25.36
C SER A 566 -2.80 -19.02 -24.36
N ALA A 567 -3.70 -18.17 -24.85
CA ALA A 567 -4.73 -17.47 -24.09
C ALA A 567 -6.12 -17.90 -24.55
N VAL A 568 -7.12 -17.77 -23.67
CA VAL A 568 -8.54 -17.99 -24.01
C VAL A 568 -9.23 -16.63 -24.03
N LEU A 569 -9.73 -16.25 -25.21
CA LEU A 569 -10.36 -14.94 -25.41
C LEU A 569 -11.85 -15.12 -25.62
N ASP A 570 -12.66 -14.28 -24.98
CA ASP A 570 -14.07 -14.09 -25.33
C ASP A 570 -14.20 -12.80 -26.16
N PHE A 571 -14.35 -12.97 -27.45
CA PHE A 571 -14.36 -11.88 -28.41
C PHE A 571 -15.81 -11.51 -28.74
N ALA A 572 -16.23 -10.31 -28.35
CA ALA A 572 -17.63 -9.91 -28.42
C ALA A 572 -18.12 -9.58 -29.84
N ASP A 573 -17.24 -9.04 -30.72
CA ASP A 573 -17.62 -8.46 -32.01
C ASP A 573 -16.89 -9.07 -33.21
N GLY A 574 -17.66 -9.42 -34.26
CA GLY A 574 -17.23 -9.63 -35.64
C GLY A 574 -15.99 -10.50 -35.83
N THR A 575 -15.04 -10.01 -36.61
CA THR A 575 -13.72 -10.61 -36.84
C THR A 575 -12.63 -9.55 -36.73
N ALA A 576 -11.50 -9.91 -36.14
CA ALA A 576 -10.31 -9.06 -36.11
C ALA A 576 -9.04 -9.87 -36.39
N THR A 577 -7.94 -9.17 -36.63
CA THR A 577 -6.60 -9.76 -36.72
C THR A 577 -5.79 -9.26 -35.55
N ALA A 578 -5.25 -10.17 -34.74
CA ALA A 578 -4.31 -9.87 -33.68
C ALA A 578 -2.87 -10.11 -34.17
N GLU A 579 -1.99 -9.16 -33.87
CA GLU A 579 -0.55 -9.35 -33.99
C GLU A 579 -0.02 -10.09 -32.78
N VAL A 580 0.89 -11.01 -33.00
CA VAL A 580 1.46 -11.88 -31.95
C VAL A 580 2.94 -11.54 -31.77
N PHE A 581 3.36 -11.41 -30.52
CA PHE A 581 4.76 -11.09 -30.16
C PHE A 581 5.30 -12.09 -29.14
N ASP A 582 6.60 -12.38 -29.21
CA ASP A 582 7.29 -13.22 -28.23
C ASP A 582 7.70 -12.42 -26.97
N ALA A 583 8.38 -13.08 -26.02
CA ALA A 583 8.85 -12.50 -24.76
C ALA A 583 9.83 -11.33 -24.92
N ALA A 584 10.54 -11.24 -26.04
CA ALA A 584 11.46 -10.16 -26.40
C ALA A 584 10.81 -9.10 -27.32
N GLY A 585 9.50 -9.20 -27.58
CA GLY A 585 8.76 -8.28 -28.43
C GLY A 585 8.98 -8.46 -29.94
N LYS A 586 9.56 -9.58 -30.36
CA LYS A 586 9.73 -9.89 -31.78
C LYS A 586 8.42 -10.41 -32.34
N ALA A 587 8.02 -9.96 -33.53
CA ALA A 587 6.80 -10.44 -34.18
C ALA A 587 6.87 -11.95 -34.43
N ALA A 588 5.87 -12.66 -33.93
CA ALA A 588 5.72 -14.11 -34.03
C ALA A 588 4.60 -14.54 -35.00
N GLY A 589 3.90 -13.58 -35.61
CA GLY A 589 2.85 -13.83 -36.60
C GLY A 589 1.57 -13.04 -36.35
N THR A 590 0.49 -13.51 -36.95
CA THR A 590 -0.85 -12.95 -36.77
C THR A 590 -1.86 -14.07 -36.54
N VAL A 591 -2.93 -13.76 -35.81
CA VAL A 591 -4.05 -14.69 -35.55
C VAL A 591 -5.36 -14.02 -35.93
N LYS A 592 -6.20 -14.73 -36.64
CA LYS A 592 -7.56 -14.29 -36.96
C LYS A 592 -8.46 -14.60 -35.75
N LEU A 593 -9.12 -13.58 -35.22
CA LEU A 593 -10.11 -13.72 -34.17
C LEU A 593 -11.51 -13.71 -34.73
N CYS A 594 -12.38 -14.55 -34.20
CA CYS A 594 -13.81 -14.66 -34.55
C CYS A 594 -14.65 -14.43 -33.29
N ARG A 595 -15.90 -14.03 -33.45
CA ARG A 595 -16.85 -13.88 -32.34
C ARG A 595 -16.95 -15.18 -31.50
N GLY A 596 -16.98 -15.00 -30.17
CA GLY A 596 -17.15 -16.07 -29.18
C GLY A 596 -15.85 -16.46 -28.48
N VAL A 597 -15.96 -17.49 -27.64
CA VAL A 597 -14.83 -17.98 -26.84
C VAL A 597 -13.92 -18.84 -27.72
N GLN A 598 -12.63 -18.52 -27.74
CA GLN A 598 -11.64 -19.22 -28.53
C GLN A 598 -10.28 -19.29 -27.84
N ARG A 599 -9.55 -20.37 -28.07
CA ARG A 599 -8.16 -20.50 -27.68
C ARG A 599 -7.26 -19.95 -28.77
N VAL A 600 -6.36 -19.07 -28.42
CA VAL A 600 -5.44 -18.39 -29.33
C VAL A 600 -4.00 -18.72 -28.93
N ALA A 601 -3.16 -19.08 -29.92
CA ALA A 601 -1.74 -19.28 -29.67
C ALA A 601 -1.06 -17.94 -29.35
N VAL A 602 -0.41 -17.88 -28.22
CA VAL A 602 0.39 -16.74 -27.75
C VAL A 602 1.70 -17.29 -27.18
N PRO A 603 2.87 -16.91 -27.67
CA PRO A 603 4.12 -17.40 -27.12
C PRO A 603 4.19 -17.25 -25.59
N ARG A 604 4.94 -18.11 -24.93
CA ARG A 604 5.22 -18.00 -23.50
C ARG A 604 5.77 -16.62 -23.18
N SER A 605 5.21 -15.97 -22.17
CA SER A 605 5.60 -14.60 -21.76
C SER A 605 5.56 -13.57 -22.90
N GLY A 606 4.83 -13.85 -23.98
CA GLY A 606 4.58 -12.93 -25.08
C GLY A 606 3.24 -12.19 -24.92
N TYR A 607 2.75 -11.58 -26.00
CA TYR A 607 1.49 -10.86 -25.96
C TYR A 607 0.81 -10.78 -27.33
N LEU A 608 -0.49 -10.43 -27.27
CA LEU A 608 -1.30 -10.06 -28.43
C LEU A 608 -1.51 -8.55 -28.45
N ARG A 609 -1.52 -7.98 -29.67
CA ARG A 609 -2.00 -6.63 -29.94
C ARG A 609 -3.16 -6.71 -30.91
N ILE A 610 -4.32 -6.23 -30.51
CA ILE A 610 -5.55 -6.24 -31.29
C ILE A 610 -5.93 -4.79 -31.57
N VAL A 611 -5.96 -4.39 -32.85
CA VAL A 611 -6.24 -3.01 -33.27
C VAL A 611 -7.65 -2.96 -33.83
N PRO A 612 -8.50 -1.98 -33.45
CA PRO A 612 -9.83 -1.81 -34.03
C PRO A 612 -9.72 -1.58 -35.54
N PRO A 613 -10.69 -2.08 -36.35
CA PRO A 613 -10.78 -1.78 -37.77
C PRO A 613 -10.88 -0.25 -38.01
N ALA A 614 -10.22 0.25 -39.06
CA ALA A 614 -10.21 1.68 -39.38
C ALA A 614 -11.61 2.31 -39.51
N ASP A 615 -12.59 1.53 -39.96
CA ASP A 615 -13.97 1.99 -40.13
C ASP A 615 -14.73 2.18 -38.82
N TYR A 616 -14.28 1.55 -37.71
CA TYR A 616 -14.92 1.66 -36.40
C TYR A 616 -14.66 3.04 -35.74
N CYS A 617 -13.51 3.63 -36.02
CA CYS A 617 -13.16 4.98 -35.53
C CYS A 617 -13.94 6.10 -36.23
N LEU A 618 -14.44 5.87 -37.44
CA LEU A 618 -15.23 6.86 -38.21
C LEU A 618 -16.69 6.91 -37.77
N CYS A 619 -17.29 5.76 -37.38
CA CYS A 619 -18.70 5.73 -36.95
C CYS A 619 -18.97 6.51 -35.65
N LYS A 620 -18.04 6.54 -34.69
CA LYS A 620 -18.19 7.34 -33.45
C LYS A 620 -18.02 8.84 -33.66
N ARG A 621 -17.32 9.29 -34.71
CA ARG A 621 -17.17 10.73 -35.02
C ARG A 621 -18.41 11.36 -35.70
N PHE A 622 -19.34 10.56 -36.19
CA PHE A 622 -20.53 11.02 -36.92
C PHE A 622 -21.85 10.52 -36.29
N GLY A 623 -21.83 9.87 -35.12
CA GLY A 623 -23.01 9.25 -34.50
C GLY A 623 -23.86 10.14 -33.57
N ASP A 624 -23.47 11.38 -33.30
CA ASP A 624 -24.22 12.34 -32.45
C ASP A 624 -24.96 13.42 -33.27
N GLY A 625 -25.39 13.07 -34.49
CA GLY A 625 -26.32 13.89 -35.27
C GLY A 625 -27.76 13.50 -34.92
N GLU A 626 -28.45 14.38 -34.19
CA GLU A 626 -29.90 14.32 -33.92
C GLU A 626 -30.68 14.01 -35.19
N VAL A 627 -31.40 12.87 -35.17
CA VAL A 627 -32.58 12.72 -36.03
C VAL A 627 -33.76 12.98 -35.09
N GLN A 628 -34.29 14.19 -35.14
CA GLN A 628 -35.66 14.47 -34.68
C GLN A 628 -36.67 14.12 -35.81
N PRO A 629 -37.88 13.67 -35.42
CA PRO A 629 -38.91 13.13 -36.32
C PRO A 629 -39.56 14.17 -37.23
#